data_e878d1225bba75d70eada3b68a205e40
#
_entry.id   e878d1225bba75d70eada3b68a205e40
#
_cell.length_a   1.000
_cell.length_b   1.000
_cell.length_c   1.000
_cell.angle_alpha   90.00
_cell.angle_beta   90.00
_cell.angle_gamma   90.00
#
_symmetry.space_group_name_H-M   'P 1'
#
loop_
_entity.id
_entity.type
_entity.pdbx_description
1 polymer ?
#
loop_
_entity_poly.entity_id
_entity_poly.type
_entity_poly.pdbx_seq_one_letter_code
_entity_poly.pdbx_strand_id
1 'polypeptide(L)'
;MTTFTDTEKVFLELYKAGVWGEIAHKDVLVGKHIDWKAVLGMAGKQAVVGNVSDGISLLRETEMPQPLKMKLITYVLTVRKNNETMNAAIPEIYRLLEDIGVVPVLLKGQGVAQNYRAPLSRQSGDVDLYIPDTQQIAEAYKLCQQNMKMIEPLTTDTMEAVFQYRHVVVELHGRINAYVNKTLERRFPAWCDAMFREEKERKVCIGGGFAVLPSLRLDLVFVFVHLTRHYFGGGIGLRQIADWMRLLYAHHADIDQEQLMRDVTYLGIEKIWKVFAAMAVDFLGYPKDKMPLYNERYADMGKQVLRYVLDSGNFGYHDVRTKSKSKNYYVRRCKAFTGNMSKILRNFFMFPHETIYNIPGYLKSGIKRTRF
;
A
#
# COMPACT_ATOMS: atom_id res chain seq x y z
N MET A 1 -9.67 23.13 12.67
CA MET A 1 -9.85 21.97 11.76
C MET A 1 -9.25 22.32 10.40
N THR A 2 -8.24 21.60 9.94
CA THR A 2 -7.64 21.84 8.62
C THR A 2 -8.63 21.42 7.53
N THR A 3 -9.10 22.37 6.77
CA THR A 3 -9.93 22.13 5.56
C THR A 3 -9.03 21.69 4.41
N PHE A 4 -9.54 20.83 3.51
CA PHE A 4 -8.84 20.51 2.28
C PHE A 4 -8.89 21.72 1.33
N THR A 5 -7.78 22.01 0.65
CA THR A 5 -7.72 23.01 -0.41
C THR A 5 -8.56 22.58 -1.61
N ASP A 6 -8.92 23.50 -2.50
CA ASP A 6 -9.72 23.16 -3.68
C ASP A 6 -8.97 22.19 -4.60
N THR A 7 -7.64 22.34 -4.76
CA THR A 7 -6.82 21.37 -5.49
C THR A 7 -6.87 19.97 -4.88
N GLU A 8 -6.83 19.88 -3.54
CA GLU A 8 -6.94 18.58 -2.84
C GLU A 8 -8.33 17.96 -2.99
N LYS A 9 -9.40 18.76 -2.97
CA LYS A 9 -10.76 18.29 -3.23
C LYS A 9 -10.90 17.73 -4.63
N VAL A 10 -10.41 18.46 -5.64
CA VAL A 10 -10.38 18.01 -7.04
C VAL A 10 -9.59 16.71 -7.18
N PHE A 11 -8.39 16.65 -6.61
CA PHE A 11 -7.56 15.46 -6.63
C PHE A 11 -8.26 14.25 -5.99
N LEU A 12 -8.84 14.43 -4.80
CA LEU A 12 -9.54 13.35 -4.09
C LEU A 12 -10.79 12.91 -4.85
N GLU A 13 -11.52 13.83 -5.49
CA GLU A 13 -12.69 13.46 -6.29
C GLU A 13 -12.30 12.63 -7.52
N LEU A 14 -11.28 13.02 -8.25
CA LEU A 14 -10.78 12.26 -9.40
C LEU A 14 -10.20 10.90 -8.97
N TYR A 15 -9.50 10.85 -7.84
CA TYR A 15 -9.01 9.60 -7.28
C TYR A 15 -10.17 8.65 -6.91
N LYS A 16 -11.19 9.14 -6.19
CA LYS A 16 -12.40 8.37 -5.85
C LYS A 16 -13.09 7.87 -7.11
N ALA A 17 -13.29 8.75 -8.09
CA ALA A 17 -13.90 8.43 -9.37
C ALA A 17 -13.17 7.27 -10.07
N GLY A 18 -11.85 7.27 -10.09
CA GLY A 18 -11.06 6.18 -10.65
C GLY A 18 -11.13 4.88 -9.86
N VAL A 19 -11.19 4.96 -8.52
CA VAL A 19 -11.30 3.78 -7.66
C VAL A 19 -12.69 3.15 -7.75
N TRP A 20 -13.77 3.97 -7.75
CA TRP A 20 -15.15 3.49 -7.66
C TRP A 20 -15.89 3.48 -9.01
N GLY A 21 -15.49 4.29 -9.97
CA GLY A 21 -16.04 4.32 -11.32
C GLY A 21 -17.13 5.31 -11.55
N GLU A 22 -17.30 6.25 -10.64
CA GLU A 22 -18.30 7.31 -10.73
C GLU A 22 -17.79 8.61 -10.12
N ILE A 23 -18.30 9.74 -10.61
CA ILE A 23 -18.02 11.05 -10.03
C ILE A 23 -19.19 11.40 -9.12
N ALA A 24 -18.96 11.36 -7.82
CA ALA A 24 -19.99 11.63 -6.81
C ALA A 24 -20.27 13.14 -6.65
N HIS A 25 -19.23 13.99 -6.71
CA HIS A 25 -19.31 15.43 -6.45
C HIS A 25 -18.88 16.25 -7.66
N LYS A 26 -19.77 16.36 -8.63
CA LYS A 26 -19.52 17.13 -9.89
C LYS A 26 -19.28 18.61 -9.65
N ASP A 27 -19.87 19.19 -8.60
CA ASP A 27 -19.69 20.59 -8.19
C ASP A 27 -18.25 20.95 -7.84
N VAL A 28 -17.42 19.97 -7.47
CA VAL A 28 -15.99 20.15 -7.22
C VAL A 28 -15.20 20.35 -8.51
N LEU A 29 -15.70 19.84 -9.63
CA LEU A 29 -14.99 19.76 -10.92
C LEU A 29 -15.53 20.75 -11.96
N VAL A 30 -16.84 21.03 -11.96
CA VAL A 30 -17.52 21.83 -12.99
C VAL A 30 -17.41 23.33 -12.68
N GLY A 31 -17.09 24.12 -13.71
CA GLY A 31 -17.05 25.59 -13.62
C GLY A 31 -15.88 26.17 -12.81
N LYS A 32 -14.88 25.35 -12.48
CA LYS A 32 -13.69 25.79 -11.74
C LYS A 32 -12.43 25.64 -12.58
N HIS A 33 -11.54 26.61 -12.44
CA HIS A 33 -10.19 26.48 -12.99
C HIS A 33 -9.42 25.42 -12.20
N ILE A 34 -9.04 24.32 -12.85
CA ILE A 34 -8.31 23.21 -12.24
C ILE A 34 -6.80 23.40 -12.50
N ASP A 35 -6.02 23.46 -11.42
CA ASP A 35 -4.56 23.34 -11.52
C ASP A 35 -4.15 21.89 -11.77
N TRP A 36 -4.24 21.48 -13.04
CA TRP A 36 -3.89 20.11 -13.48
C TRP A 36 -2.45 19.73 -13.13
N LYS A 37 -1.52 20.66 -13.12
CA LYS A 37 -0.13 20.38 -12.75
C LYS A 37 -0.02 19.99 -11.28
N ALA A 38 -0.71 20.67 -10.40
CA ALA A 38 -0.74 20.37 -8.98
C ALA A 38 -1.49 19.04 -8.72
N VAL A 39 -2.65 18.82 -9.35
CA VAL A 39 -3.43 17.56 -9.23
C VAL A 39 -2.59 16.36 -9.67
N LEU A 40 -1.96 16.39 -10.84
CA LEU A 40 -1.11 15.29 -11.31
C LEU A 40 0.15 15.14 -10.46
N GLY A 41 0.69 16.24 -9.94
CA GLY A 41 1.77 16.21 -8.95
C GLY A 41 1.39 15.48 -7.67
N MET A 42 0.18 15.68 -7.16
CA MET A 42 -0.36 14.92 -6.01
C MET A 42 -0.55 13.45 -6.36
N ALA A 43 -1.12 13.14 -7.52
CA ALA A 43 -1.30 11.76 -7.99
C ALA A 43 0.03 11.00 -8.04
N GLY A 44 1.09 11.62 -8.55
CA GLY A 44 2.44 11.07 -8.55
C GLY A 44 2.99 10.83 -7.14
N LYS A 45 2.83 11.81 -6.23
CA LYS A 45 3.28 11.69 -4.83
C LYS A 45 2.57 10.56 -4.07
N GLN A 46 1.33 10.26 -4.43
CA GLN A 46 0.48 9.24 -3.79
C GLN A 46 0.55 7.88 -4.51
N ALA A 47 1.31 7.77 -5.60
CA ALA A 47 1.41 6.59 -6.47
C ALA A 47 0.04 6.10 -7.00
N VAL A 48 -0.83 7.05 -7.39
CA VAL A 48 -2.21 6.78 -7.87
C VAL A 48 -2.51 7.46 -9.21
N VAL A 49 -1.48 7.69 -10.04
CA VAL A 49 -1.65 8.37 -11.34
C VAL A 49 -2.62 7.60 -12.24
N GLY A 50 -2.56 6.26 -12.24
CA GLY A 50 -3.49 5.43 -13.00
C GLY A 50 -4.94 5.62 -12.54
N ASN A 51 -5.20 5.55 -11.22
CA ASN A 51 -6.54 5.77 -10.68
C ASN A 51 -7.07 7.19 -11.01
N VAL A 52 -6.23 8.22 -10.85
CA VAL A 52 -6.63 9.59 -11.20
C VAL A 52 -6.90 9.72 -12.69
N SER A 53 -6.11 9.07 -13.55
CA SER A 53 -6.36 9.02 -15.00
C SER A 53 -7.68 8.33 -15.33
N ASP A 54 -7.99 7.22 -14.66
CA ASP A 54 -9.27 6.52 -14.83
C ASP A 54 -10.44 7.44 -14.41
N GLY A 55 -10.28 8.23 -13.32
CA GLY A 55 -11.27 9.23 -12.91
C GLY A 55 -11.42 10.38 -13.91
N ILE A 56 -10.31 10.86 -14.47
CA ILE A 56 -10.33 11.90 -15.52
C ILE A 56 -11.08 11.39 -16.76
N SER A 57 -10.95 10.12 -17.11
CA SER A 57 -11.63 9.52 -18.27
C SER A 57 -13.16 9.52 -18.16
N LEU A 58 -13.71 9.70 -16.96
CA LEU A 58 -15.15 9.83 -16.72
C LEU A 58 -15.68 11.25 -16.95
N LEU A 59 -14.79 12.23 -17.13
CA LEU A 59 -15.17 13.60 -17.50
C LEU A 59 -15.47 13.65 -19.00
N ARG A 60 -16.59 14.26 -19.38
CA ARG A 60 -16.96 14.46 -20.80
C ARG A 60 -15.94 15.33 -21.54
N GLU A 61 -15.51 16.40 -20.87
CA GLU A 61 -14.54 17.36 -21.39
C GLU A 61 -13.55 17.75 -20.30
N THR A 62 -12.30 17.98 -20.69
CA THR A 62 -11.26 18.45 -19.77
C THR A 62 -10.49 19.60 -20.44
N GLU A 63 -10.34 20.71 -19.73
CA GLU A 63 -9.48 21.83 -20.13
C GLU A 63 -8.00 21.58 -19.77
N MET A 64 -7.59 20.31 -19.73
CA MET A 64 -6.21 19.99 -19.45
C MET A 64 -5.30 20.41 -20.61
N PRO A 65 -4.22 21.18 -20.34
CA PRO A 65 -3.25 21.55 -21.35
C PRO A 65 -2.66 20.33 -22.06
N GLN A 66 -2.59 20.40 -23.41
CA GLN A 66 -2.15 19.28 -24.26
C GLN A 66 -0.81 18.66 -23.82
N PRO A 67 0.24 19.42 -23.43
CA PRO A 67 1.48 18.84 -22.95
C PRO A 67 1.31 17.99 -21.68
N LEU A 68 0.43 18.39 -20.76
CA LEU A 68 0.14 17.62 -19.55
C LEU A 68 -0.66 16.36 -19.87
N LYS A 69 -1.61 16.45 -20.79
CA LYS A 69 -2.39 15.29 -21.27
C LYS A 69 -1.48 14.23 -21.90
N MET A 70 -0.56 14.65 -22.77
CA MET A 70 0.42 13.72 -23.38
C MET A 70 1.33 13.08 -22.33
N LYS A 71 1.81 13.85 -21.35
CA LYS A 71 2.63 13.33 -20.25
C LYS A 71 1.86 12.31 -19.41
N LEU A 72 0.58 12.58 -19.10
CA LEU A 72 -0.28 11.65 -18.38
C LEU A 72 -0.46 10.35 -19.15
N ILE A 73 -0.79 10.41 -20.43
CA ILE A 73 -0.96 9.23 -21.31
C ILE A 73 0.32 8.38 -21.32
N THR A 74 1.47 9.00 -21.55
CA THR A 74 2.77 8.31 -21.56
C THR A 74 3.03 7.60 -20.23
N TYR A 75 2.75 8.28 -19.11
CA TYR A 75 2.92 7.67 -17.79
C TYR A 75 2.01 6.46 -17.56
N VAL A 76 0.72 6.59 -17.91
CA VAL A 76 -0.27 5.50 -17.76
C VAL A 76 0.10 4.30 -18.63
N LEU A 77 0.52 4.53 -19.88
CA LEU A 77 0.99 3.46 -20.76
C LEU A 77 2.22 2.74 -20.19
N THR A 78 3.14 3.49 -19.58
CA THR A 78 4.30 2.91 -18.89
C THR A 78 3.88 2.04 -17.71
N VAL A 79 2.95 2.51 -16.87
CA VAL A 79 2.42 1.74 -15.74
C VAL A 79 1.75 0.44 -16.23
N ARG A 80 0.91 0.53 -17.26
CA ARG A 80 0.24 -0.65 -17.86
C ARG A 80 1.24 -1.66 -18.40
N LYS A 81 2.24 -1.18 -19.16
CA LYS A 81 3.30 -2.04 -19.71
C LYS A 81 4.10 -2.75 -18.62
N ASN A 82 4.43 -2.04 -17.54
CA ASN A 82 5.12 -2.64 -16.39
C ASN A 82 4.26 -3.73 -15.74
N ASN A 83 2.96 -3.47 -15.53
CA ASN A 83 2.04 -4.46 -14.97
C ASN A 83 1.89 -5.69 -15.87
N GLU A 84 1.78 -5.51 -17.19
CA GLU A 84 1.76 -6.61 -18.16
C GLU A 84 3.04 -7.46 -18.09
N THR A 85 4.20 -6.80 -17.97
CA THR A 85 5.50 -7.49 -17.82
C THR A 85 5.57 -8.27 -16.51
N MET A 86 5.11 -7.69 -15.39
CA MET A 86 5.05 -8.37 -14.10
C MET A 86 4.07 -9.55 -14.13
N ASN A 87 2.88 -9.34 -14.71
CA ASN A 87 1.88 -10.39 -14.84
C ASN A 87 2.40 -11.57 -15.66
N ALA A 88 3.13 -11.34 -16.76
CA ALA A 88 3.73 -12.39 -17.56
C ALA A 88 4.85 -13.14 -16.83
N ALA A 89 5.62 -12.45 -15.99
CA ALA A 89 6.72 -13.05 -15.23
C ALA A 89 6.23 -14.01 -14.11
N ILE A 90 5.08 -13.72 -13.48
CA ILE A 90 4.56 -14.51 -12.35
C ILE A 90 4.42 -16.00 -12.69
N PRO A 91 3.68 -16.44 -13.73
CA PRO A 91 3.54 -17.86 -14.03
C PRO A 91 4.85 -18.53 -14.48
N GLU A 92 5.81 -17.77 -15.00
CA GLU A 92 7.14 -18.31 -15.33
C GLU A 92 7.94 -18.61 -14.06
N ILE A 93 7.88 -17.72 -13.06
CA ILE A 93 8.53 -17.89 -11.75
C ILE A 93 7.87 -19.04 -10.98
N TYR A 94 6.54 -19.15 -11.05
CA TYR A 94 5.81 -20.28 -10.44
C TYR A 94 6.30 -21.61 -11.00
N ARG A 95 6.34 -21.78 -12.33
CA ARG A 95 6.84 -23.01 -12.95
C ARG A 95 8.26 -23.35 -12.52
N LEU A 96 9.15 -22.33 -12.46
CA LEU A 96 10.52 -22.52 -12.00
C LEU A 96 10.58 -23.08 -10.57
N LEU A 97 9.74 -22.59 -9.67
CA LEU A 97 9.67 -23.06 -8.27
C LEU A 97 8.96 -24.41 -8.14
N GLU A 98 7.93 -24.65 -8.93
CA GLU A 98 7.21 -25.93 -8.98
C GLU A 98 8.12 -27.10 -9.41
N ASP A 99 9.13 -26.85 -10.25
CA ASP A 99 10.11 -27.87 -10.69
C ASP A 99 10.91 -28.46 -9.50
N ILE A 100 10.99 -27.76 -8.37
CA ILE A 100 11.58 -28.24 -7.11
C ILE A 100 10.52 -28.53 -6.04
N GLY A 101 9.23 -28.63 -6.42
CA GLY A 101 8.12 -28.90 -5.50
C GLY A 101 7.72 -27.75 -4.59
N VAL A 102 8.15 -26.51 -4.89
CA VAL A 102 7.81 -25.31 -4.12
C VAL A 102 6.69 -24.54 -4.80
N VAL A 103 5.58 -24.35 -4.07
CA VAL A 103 4.47 -23.49 -4.53
C VAL A 103 4.45 -22.23 -3.68
N PRO A 104 4.87 -21.08 -4.24
CA PRO A 104 4.86 -19.83 -3.50
C PRO A 104 3.45 -19.26 -3.37
N VAL A 105 3.24 -18.43 -2.35
CA VAL A 105 2.03 -17.62 -2.20
C VAL A 105 2.33 -16.19 -2.64
N LEU A 106 1.59 -15.67 -3.62
CA LEU A 106 1.69 -14.29 -4.10
C LEU A 106 1.02 -13.35 -3.08
N LEU A 107 1.82 -12.55 -2.41
CA LEU A 107 1.34 -11.56 -1.45
C LEU A 107 1.12 -10.22 -2.14
N LYS A 108 0.13 -9.45 -1.67
CA LYS A 108 -0.07 -8.05 -2.10
C LYS A 108 -0.07 -7.85 -3.64
N GLY A 109 0.52 -6.73 -4.07
CA GLY A 109 0.92 -6.41 -5.44
C GLY A 109 -0.11 -6.80 -6.49
N GLN A 110 0.30 -7.68 -7.37
CA GLN A 110 -0.50 -8.12 -8.52
C GLN A 110 -1.69 -8.99 -8.12
N GLY A 111 -1.62 -9.71 -6.98
CA GLY A 111 -2.75 -10.45 -6.42
C GLY A 111 -3.90 -9.51 -6.03
N VAL A 112 -3.60 -8.47 -5.28
CA VAL A 112 -4.58 -7.45 -4.87
C VAL A 112 -5.07 -6.62 -6.05
N ALA A 113 -4.22 -6.37 -7.06
CA ALA A 113 -4.58 -5.62 -8.26
C ALA A 113 -5.80 -6.22 -8.97
N GLN A 114 -6.02 -7.53 -8.89
CA GLN A 114 -7.18 -8.21 -9.49
C GLN A 114 -8.53 -7.71 -8.94
N ASN A 115 -8.54 -7.08 -7.78
CA ASN A 115 -9.74 -6.49 -7.18
C ASN A 115 -10.05 -5.06 -7.71
N TYR A 116 -9.17 -4.48 -8.51
CA TYR A 116 -9.39 -3.17 -9.12
C TYR A 116 -10.30 -3.28 -10.34
N ARG A 117 -11.03 -2.18 -10.66
CA ARG A 117 -11.81 -2.08 -11.90
C ARG A 117 -10.93 -2.13 -13.15
N ALA A 118 -9.74 -1.53 -13.07
CA ALA A 118 -8.71 -1.55 -14.09
C ALA A 118 -7.39 -2.03 -13.43
N PRO A 119 -7.15 -3.36 -13.34
CA PRO A 119 -5.98 -3.92 -12.66
C PRO A 119 -4.64 -3.35 -13.14
N LEU A 120 -4.52 -3.08 -14.45
CA LEU A 120 -3.31 -2.53 -15.04
C LEU A 120 -3.08 -1.04 -14.73
N SER A 121 -4.08 -0.32 -14.19
CA SER A 121 -3.92 1.08 -13.75
C SER A 121 -3.32 1.21 -12.36
N ARG A 122 -3.25 0.11 -11.57
CA ARG A 122 -2.59 0.11 -10.27
C ARG A 122 -1.08 0.26 -10.46
N GLN A 123 -0.46 1.24 -9.81
CA GLN A 123 1.00 1.42 -9.87
C GLN A 123 1.69 0.36 -9.01
N SER A 124 2.29 -0.65 -9.64
CA SER A 124 3.01 -1.74 -8.98
C SER A 124 4.51 -1.44 -8.90
N GLY A 125 5.24 -2.16 -8.04
CA GLY A 125 6.69 -2.01 -7.85
C GLY A 125 7.43 -3.34 -7.96
N ASP A 126 6.94 -4.35 -7.28
CA ASP A 126 7.57 -5.63 -7.02
C ASP A 126 6.58 -6.79 -7.04
N VAL A 127 7.11 -8.01 -7.09
CA VAL A 127 6.37 -9.27 -6.94
C VAL A 127 6.83 -9.91 -5.65
N ASP A 128 5.94 -9.97 -4.66
CA ASP A 128 6.20 -10.57 -3.35
C ASP A 128 5.77 -12.03 -3.33
N LEU A 129 6.71 -12.94 -3.17
CA LEU A 129 6.48 -14.38 -3.08
C LEU A 129 6.82 -14.88 -1.67
N TYR A 130 5.85 -15.48 -1.02
CA TYR A 130 6.03 -16.10 0.29
C TYR A 130 6.11 -17.61 0.18
N ILE A 131 7.09 -18.20 0.86
CA ILE A 131 7.25 -19.64 0.96
C ILE A 131 6.81 -20.07 2.37
N PRO A 132 5.63 -20.71 2.52
CA PRO A 132 5.10 -21.08 3.82
C PRO A 132 5.98 -22.10 4.57
N ASP A 133 6.57 -23.04 3.84
CA ASP A 133 7.50 -24.02 4.41
C ASP A 133 8.91 -23.43 4.50
N THR A 134 9.32 -23.14 5.72
CA THR A 134 10.65 -22.56 5.99
C THR A 134 11.81 -23.49 5.62
N GLN A 135 11.58 -24.80 5.48
CA GLN A 135 12.61 -25.73 5.02
C GLN A 135 12.88 -25.58 3.52
N GLN A 136 11.84 -25.21 2.75
CA GLN A 136 11.94 -24.99 1.31
C GLN A 136 12.57 -23.65 0.91
N ILE A 137 12.64 -22.67 1.83
CA ILE A 137 13.14 -21.34 1.50
C ILE A 137 14.59 -21.35 1.01
N ALA A 138 15.45 -22.22 1.57
CA ALA A 138 16.85 -22.32 1.18
C ALA A 138 17.01 -22.90 -0.24
N GLU A 139 16.16 -23.86 -0.63
CA GLU A 139 16.15 -24.44 -1.98
C GLU A 139 15.59 -23.44 -2.99
N ALA A 140 14.48 -22.78 -2.67
CA ALA A 140 13.91 -21.71 -3.50
C ALA A 140 14.93 -20.57 -3.71
N TYR A 141 15.64 -20.15 -2.65
CA TYR A 141 16.69 -19.14 -2.74
C TYR A 141 17.81 -19.56 -3.71
N LYS A 142 18.34 -20.79 -3.57
CA LYS A 142 19.40 -21.30 -4.47
C LYS A 142 18.93 -21.33 -5.93
N LEU A 143 17.70 -21.79 -6.17
CA LEU A 143 17.13 -21.83 -7.52
C LEU A 143 16.98 -20.42 -8.10
N CYS A 144 16.46 -19.47 -7.32
CA CYS A 144 16.36 -18.07 -7.73
C CYS A 144 17.75 -17.47 -8.02
N GLN A 145 18.76 -17.78 -7.20
CA GLN A 145 20.14 -17.32 -7.41
C GLN A 145 20.75 -17.85 -8.72
N GLN A 146 20.39 -19.04 -9.15
CA GLN A 146 20.87 -19.63 -10.42
C GLN A 146 20.17 -19.04 -11.65
N ASN A 147 18.90 -18.62 -11.53
CA ASN A 147 18.06 -18.23 -12.66
C ASN A 147 17.75 -16.72 -12.73
N MET A 148 18.06 -15.95 -11.69
CA MET A 148 17.77 -14.52 -11.56
C MET A 148 19.00 -13.75 -11.10
N LYS A 149 19.04 -12.47 -11.38
CA LYS A 149 20.07 -11.59 -10.85
C LYS A 149 19.76 -11.25 -9.39
N MET A 150 20.62 -11.62 -8.47
CA MET A 150 20.51 -11.25 -7.06
C MET A 150 20.75 -9.76 -6.88
N ILE A 151 19.83 -9.08 -6.16
CA ILE A 151 19.94 -7.67 -5.74
C ILE A 151 20.32 -7.60 -4.27
N GLU A 152 19.60 -8.33 -3.40
CA GLU A 152 19.87 -8.42 -1.97
C GLU A 152 19.89 -9.90 -1.55
N PRO A 153 20.93 -10.34 -0.81
CA PRO A 153 21.04 -11.73 -0.38
C PRO A 153 20.00 -12.05 0.72
N LEU A 154 19.75 -13.33 0.92
CA LEU A 154 18.87 -13.82 1.97
C LEU A 154 19.36 -13.36 3.35
N THR A 155 18.51 -12.63 4.06
CA THR A 155 18.77 -12.16 5.41
C THR A 155 18.30 -13.19 6.43
N THR A 156 19.06 -13.41 7.51
CA THR A 156 18.72 -14.37 8.56
C THR A 156 17.55 -13.91 9.43
N ASP A 157 17.43 -12.59 9.64
CA ASP A 157 16.45 -12.02 10.56
C ASP A 157 15.03 -11.99 9.96
N THR A 158 14.93 -11.52 8.71
CA THR A 158 13.64 -11.39 8.00
C THR A 158 13.35 -12.56 7.09
N MET A 159 14.35 -13.40 6.77
CA MET A 159 14.29 -14.45 5.75
C MET A 159 13.75 -13.90 4.41
N GLU A 160 14.33 -12.77 3.99
CA GLU A 160 13.94 -12.03 2.80
C GLU A 160 15.15 -11.92 1.87
N ALA A 161 14.93 -12.15 0.58
CA ALA A 161 15.90 -11.98 -0.49
C ALA A 161 15.28 -11.23 -1.66
N VAL A 162 16.05 -10.42 -2.36
CA VAL A 162 15.57 -9.63 -3.50
C VAL A 162 16.34 -10.04 -4.76
N PHE A 163 15.56 -10.35 -5.79
CA PHE A 163 16.07 -10.75 -7.10
C PHE A 163 15.50 -9.86 -8.21
N GLN A 164 16.16 -9.88 -9.35
CA GLN A 164 15.62 -9.33 -10.58
C GLN A 164 15.48 -10.46 -11.59
N TYR A 165 14.23 -10.74 -11.95
CA TYR A 165 13.88 -11.63 -13.05
C TYR A 165 13.53 -10.80 -14.28
N ARG A 166 14.39 -10.82 -15.32
CA ARG A 166 14.31 -9.89 -16.45
C ARG A 166 14.29 -8.42 -15.97
N HIS A 167 13.14 -7.75 -16.06
CA HIS A 167 12.95 -6.34 -15.61
C HIS A 167 12.06 -6.24 -14.36
N VAL A 168 11.70 -7.37 -13.74
CA VAL A 168 10.81 -7.45 -12.59
C VAL A 168 11.61 -7.66 -11.32
N VAL A 169 11.37 -6.86 -10.30
CA VAL A 169 11.88 -7.08 -8.95
C VAL A 169 11.02 -8.12 -8.27
N VAL A 170 11.65 -9.16 -7.73
CA VAL A 170 11.01 -10.28 -7.04
C VAL A 170 11.55 -10.33 -5.61
N GLU A 171 10.68 -10.21 -4.64
CA GLU A 171 11.00 -10.37 -3.22
C GLU A 171 10.55 -11.76 -2.77
N LEU A 172 11.51 -12.57 -2.30
CA LEU A 172 11.26 -13.89 -1.75
C LEU A 172 11.24 -13.80 -0.23
N HIS A 173 10.11 -14.16 0.38
CA HIS A 173 9.90 -14.10 1.83
C HIS A 173 9.75 -15.50 2.41
N GLY A 174 10.53 -15.84 3.43
CA GLY A 174 10.36 -17.05 4.24
C GLY A 174 9.75 -16.76 5.61
N ARG A 175 9.50 -15.48 5.93
CA ARG A 175 8.88 -15.08 7.19
C ARG A 175 8.00 -13.86 7.01
N ILE A 176 6.85 -13.87 7.67
CA ILE A 176 5.95 -12.72 7.75
C ILE A 176 6.15 -12.02 9.09
N ASN A 177 6.55 -10.74 9.04
CA ASN A 177 6.81 -9.92 10.23
C ASN A 177 5.96 -8.64 10.20
N ALA A 178 5.54 -8.20 11.38
CA ALA A 178 4.79 -6.96 11.56
C ALA A 178 5.37 -6.12 12.70
N TYR A 179 5.88 -4.95 12.36
CA TYR A 179 6.50 -4.01 13.30
C TYR A 179 5.63 -2.76 13.46
N VAL A 180 4.49 -2.91 14.14
CA VAL A 180 3.51 -1.82 14.39
C VAL A 180 3.37 -1.56 15.89
N ASN A 181 3.14 -2.61 16.68
CA ASN A 181 3.13 -2.60 18.14
C ASN A 181 3.57 -3.95 18.70
N LYS A 182 3.86 -4.02 20.00
CA LYS A 182 4.36 -5.25 20.65
C LYS A 182 3.38 -6.43 20.58
N THR A 183 2.08 -6.15 20.64
CA THR A 183 1.05 -7.20 20.58
C THR A 183 1.03 -7.84 19.21
N LEU A 184 1.03 -7.01 18.17
CA LEU A 184 1.03 -7.49 16.78
C LEU A 184 2.35 -8.23 16.46
N GLU A 185 3.51 -7.65 16.82
CA GLU A 185 4.82 -8.27 16.60
C GLU A 185 4.88 -9.70 17.16
N ARG A 186 4.33 -9.91 18.37
CA ARG A 186 4.34 -11.21 19.02
C ARG A 186 3.31 -12.19 18.44
N ARG A 187 2.10 -11.72 18.09
CA ARG A 187 0.97 -12.57 17.73
C ARG A 187 0.83 -12.83 16.24
N PHE A 188 1.24 -11.88 15.42
CA PHE A 188 0.97 -11.93 13.98
C PHE A 188 1.67 -13.10 13.26
N PRO A 189 2.95 -13.41 13.51
CA PRO A 189 3.58 -14.56 12.84
C PRO A 189 2.85 -15.87 13.12
N ALA A 190 2.58 -16.18 14.39
CA ALA A 190 1.87 -17.41 14.79
C ALA A 190 0.43 -17.44 14.25
N TRP A 191 -0.24 -16.27 14.17
CA TRP A 191 -1.58 -16.18 13.58
C TRP A 191 -1.51 -16.43 12.06
N CYS A 192 -0.53 -15.91 11.34
CA CYS A 192 -0.34 -16.19 9.91
C CYS A 192 -0.08 -17.69 9.68
N ASP A 193 0.80 -18.31 10.49
CA ASP A 193 1.10 -19.73 10.39
C ASP A 193 -0.16 -20.62 10.64
N ALA A 194 -1.03 -20.20 11.56
CA ALA A 194 -2.32 -20.86 11.76
C ALA A 194 -3.22 -20.72 10.53
N MET A 195 -3.31 -19.51 9.94
CA MET A 195 -4.12 -19.26 8.74
C MET A 195 -3.66 -20.10 7.54
N PHE A 196 -2.34 -20.24 7.32
CA PHE A 196 -1.81 -21.08 6.24
C PHE A 196 -2.08 -22.60 6.46
N ARG A 197 -2.26 -23.04 7.71
CA ARG A 197 -2.59 -24.45 8.00
C ARG A 197 -4.08 -24.74 7.97
N GLU A 198 -4.91 -23.79 8.40
CA GLU A 198 -6.33 -24.01 8.68
C GLU A 198 -7.24 -23.50 7.56
N GLU A 199 -6.80 -22.50 6.82
CA GLU A 199 -7.59 -21.84 5.81
C GLU A 199 -7.12 -22.23 4.39
N LYS A 200 -8.07 -22.34 3.47
CA LYS A 200 -7.74 -22.66 2.08
C LYS A 200 -7.26 -21.44 1.31
N GLU A 201 -6.13 -21.59 0.66
CA GLU A 201 -5.59 -20.61 -0.28
C GLU A 201 -6.52 -20.42 -1.50
N ARG A 202 -6.43 -19.24 -2.11
CA ARG A 202 -7.19 -18.89 -3.32
C ARG A 202 -6.28 -18.99 -4.55
N LYS A 203 -6.85 -19.35 -5.69
CA LYS A 203 -6.16 -19.32 -6.99
C LYS A 203 -6.71 -18.19 -7.85
N VAL A 204 -5.83 -17.51 -8.56
CA VAL A 204 -6.18 -16.42 -9.47
C VAL A 204 -5.46 -16.59 -10.81
N CYS A 205 -6.13 -16.24 -11.92
CA CYS A 205 -5.51 -16.21 -13.24
C CYS A 205 -4.74 -14.90 -13.43
N ILE A 206 -3.44 -14.98 -13.68
CA ILE A 206 -2.56 -13.83 -13.94
C ILE A 206 -1.60 -14.18 -15.07
N GLY A 207 -1.46 -13.29 -16.07
CA GLY A 207 -0.44 -13.39 -17.11
C GLY A 207 -0.51 -14.66 -17.98
N GLY A 208 -1.69 -15.27 -18.10
CA GLY A 208 -1.88 -16.51 -18.84
C GLY A 208 -1.55 -17.79 -18.08
N GLY A 209 -1.33 -17.68 -16.77
CA GLY A 209 -1.17 -18.80 -15.83
C GLY A 209 -1.93 -18.57 -14.54
N PHE A 210 -1.53 -19.27 -13.49
CA PHE A 210 -2.15 -19.17 -12.17
C PHE A 210 -1.14 -18.69 -11.13
N ALA A 211 -1.64 -17.97 -10.12
CA ALA A 211 -0.94 -17.69 -8.89
C ALA A 211 -1.80 -18.13 -7.70
N VAL A 212 -1.15 -18.49 -6.60
CA VAL A 212 -1.79 -18.82 -5.33
C VAL A 212 -1.78 -17.55 -4.47
N LEU A 213 -2.93 -17.19 -3.93
CA LEU A 213 -3.12 -16.08 -3.00
C LEU A 213 -3.40 -16.63 -1.59
N PRO A 214 -3.14 -15.85 -0.53
CA PRO A 214 -3.57 -16.22 0.82
C PRO A 214 -5.07 -16.50 0.87
N SER A 215 -5.54 -17.19 1.91
CA SER A 215 -6.98 -17.22 2.22
C SER A 215 -7.52 -15.80 2.33
N LEU A 216 -8.81 -15.60 2.08
CA LEU A 216 -9.40 -14.25 2.15
C LEU A 216 -9.19 -13.62 3.53
N ARG A 217 -9.40 -14.38 4.59
CA ARG A 217 -9.23 -13.94 5.97
C ARG A 217 -7.81 -13.48 6.27
N LEU A 218 -6.80 -14.23 5.82
CA LEU A 218 -5.40 -13.85 5.95
C LEU A 218 -5.09 -12.60 5.13
N ASP A 219 -5.52 -12.55 3.88
CA ASP A 219 -5.19 -11.46 2.95
C ASP A 219 -5.75 -10.11 3.40
N LEU A 220 -7.00 -10.08 3.90
CA LEU A 220 -7.64 -8.88 4.45
C LEU A 220 -6.82 -8.25 5.58
N VAL A 221 -6.38 -9.09 6.52
CA VAL A 221 -5.61 -8.62 7.68
C VAL A 221 -4.16 -8.33 7.28
N PHE A 222 -3.56 -9.17 6.45
CA PHE A 222 -2.17 -9.00 6.01
C PHE A 222 -1.97 -7.68 5.23
N VAL A 223 -2.82 -7.39 4.25
CA VAL A 223 -2.76 -6.13 3.49
C VAL A 223 -2.93 -4.93 4.41
N PHE A 224 -3.83 -5.02 5.40
CA PHE A 224 -4.01 -3.96 6.39
C PHE A 224 -2.79 -3.79 7.32
N VAL A 225 -2.23 -4.88 7.83
CA VAL A 225 -1.01 -4.84 8.67
C VAL A 225 0.16 -4.26 7.87
N HIS A 226 0.31 -4.64 6.62
CA HIS A 226 1.36 -4.13 5.74
C HIS A 226 1.24 -2.61 5.53
N LEU A 227 0.03 -2.11 5.25
CA LEU A 227 -0.17 -0.65 5.10
C LEU A 227 0.08 0.11 6.41
N THR A 228 -0.32 -0.44 7.57
CA THR A 228 -0.09 0.21 8.87
C THR A 228 1.39 0.21 9.27
N ARG A 229 2.13 -0.86 8.96
CA ARG A 229 3.60 -0.89 9.11
C ARG A 229 4.26 0.28 8.38
N HIS A 230 3.86 0.55 7.13
CA HIS A 230 4.38 1.70 6.38
C HIS A 230 3.91 3.03 6.95
N TYR A 231 2.64 3.13 7.39
CA TYR A 231 2.12 4.34 8.01
C TYR A 231 2.96 4.77 9.23
N PHE A 232 3.23 3.85 10.14
CA PHE A 232 4.06 4.12 11.32
C PHE A 232 5.55 4.16 11.00
N GLY A 233 6.04 3.44 10.00
CA GLY A 233 7.45 3.36 9.65
C GLY A 233 8.01 4.56 8.89
N GLY A 234 7.26 5.18 8.02
CA GLY A 234 7.79 6.27 7.17
C GLY A 234 6.72 7.10 6.46
N GLY A 235 5.56 6.57 6.28
CA GLY A 235 4.43 7.13 5.54
C GLY A 235 3.95 6.20 4.44
N ILE A 236 2.70 6.38 4.06
CA ILE A 236 2.04 5.63 2.98
C ILE A 236 1.45 6.58 1.95
N GLY A 237 1.22 6.06 0.74
CA GLY A 237 0.40 6.72 -0.26
C GLY A 237 -1.03 6.18 -0.32
N LEU A 238 -1.88 6.85 -1.06
CA LEU A 238 -3.26 6.39 -1.30
C LEU A 238 -3.31 5.05 -2.04
N ARG A 239 -2.22 4.64 -2.71
CA ARG A 239 -2.13 3.34 -3.37
C ARG A 239 -2.36 2.18 -2.39
N GLN A 240 -1.64 2.14 -1.26
CA GLN A 240 -1.77 1.08 -0.27
C GLN A 240 -3.16 1.09 0.39
N ILE A 241 -3.74 2.27 0.55
CA ILE A 241 -5.12 2.42 1.05
C ILE A 241 -6.12 1.90 0.03
N ALA A 242 -5.93 2.21 -1.26
CA ALA A 242 -6.76 1.69 -2.34
C ALA A 242 -6.71 0.16 -2.41
N ASP A 243 -5.52 -0.44 -2.24
CA ASP A 243 -5.34 -1.90 -2.20
C ASP A 243 -6.26 -2.55 -1.16
N TRP A 244 -6.20 -2.05 0.07
CA TRP A 244 -7.04 -2.53 1.16
C TRP A 244 -8.54 -2.28 0.92
N MET A 245 -8.91 -1.08 0.47
CA MET A 245 -10.32 -0.75 0.16
C MET A 245 -10.87 -1.61 -0.97
N ARG A 246 -10.10 -1.84 -2.05
CA ARG A 246 -10.56 -2.63 -3.19
C ARG A 246 -10.70 -4.11 -2.85
N LEU A 247 -9.77 -4.65 -2.05
CA LEU A 247 -9.85 -6.02 -1.55
C LEU A 247 -11.11 -6.21 -0.68
N LEU A 248 -11.36 -5.34 0.28
CA LEU A 248 -12.56 -5.37 1.12
C LEU A 248 -13.84 -5.26 0.27
N TYR A 249 -13.86 -4.33 -0.69
CA TYR A 249 -15.04 -4.09 -1.51
C TYR A 249 -15.37 -5.27 -2.43
N ALA A 250 -14.36 -5.87 -3.04
CA ALA A 250 -14.57 -7.00 -3.95
C ALA A 250 -15.12 -8.24 -3.23
N HIS A 251 -14.78 -8.40 -1.96
CA HIS A 251 -15.16 -9.58 -1.16
C HIS A 251 -16.11 -9.26 -0.01
N HIS A 252 -16.77 -8.09 -0.02
CA HIS A 252 -17.58 -7.64 1.12
C HIS A 252 -18.67 -8.61 1.56
N ALA A 253 -19.22 -9.41 0.64
CA ALA A 253 -20.25 -10.40 0.92
C ALA A 253 -19.70 -11.67 1.59
N ASP A 254 -18.40 -11.95 1.43
CA ASP A 254 -17.73 -13.14 1.95
C ASP A 254 -17.03 -12.87 3.31
N ILE A 255 -17.09 -11.63 3.81
CA ILE A 255 -16.43 -11.25 5.06
C ILE A 255 -17.29 -11.61 6.27
N ASP A 256 -16.82 -12.56 7.08
CA ASP A 256 -17.34 -12.77 8.43
C ASP A 256 -16.87 -11.62 9.35
N GLN A 257 -17.79 -10.68 9.60
CA GLN A 257 -17.46 -9.48 10.39
C GLN A 257 -17.17 -9.80 11.86
N GLU A 258 -17.79 -10.84 12.42
CA GLU A 258 -17.53 -11.26 13.82
C GLU A 258 -16.15 -11.87 13.93
N GLN A 259 -15.78 -12.74 12.96
CA GLN A 259 -14.45 -13.33 12.93
C GLN A 259 -13.38 -12.26 12.71
N LEU A 260 -13.61 -11.31 11.79
CA LEU A 260 -12.71 -10.20 11.57
C LEU A 260 -12.53 -9.35 12.84
N MET A 261 -13.63 -9.09 13.58
CA MET A 261 -13.55 -8.39 14.86
C MET A 261 -12.68 -9.15 15.87
N ARG A 262 -12.87 -10.45 15.99
CA ARG A 262 -12.03 -11.31 16.85
C ARG A 262 -10.55 -11.22 16.47
N ASP A 263 -10.24 -11.29 15.17
CA ASP A 263 -8.86 -11.25 14.66
C ASP A 263 -8.18 -9.91 14.93
N VAL A 264 -8.81 -8.78 14.59
CA VAL A 264 -8.21 -7.46 14.79
C VAL A 264 -8.07 -7.10 16.28
N THR A 265 -8.99 -7.60 17.13
CA THR A 265 -8.91 -7.45 18.58
C THR A 265 -7.78 -8.31 19.17
N TYR A 266 -7.70 -9.60 18.77
CA TYR A 266 -6.61 -10.48 19.16
C TYR A 266 -5.24 -9.92 18.78
N LEU A 267 -5.12 -9.38 17.56
CA LEU A 267 -3.89 -8.79 17.05
C LEU A 267 -3.58 -7.38 17.62
N GLY A 268 -4.52 -6.78 18.34
CA GLY A 268 -4.34 -5.45 18.96
C GLY A 268 -4.31 -4.30 17.95
N ILE A 269 -5.05 -4.44 16.85
CA ILE A 269 -5.14 -3.44 15.77
C ILE A 269 -6.57 -2.91 15.54
N GLU A 270 -7.52 -3.27 16.39
CA GLU A 270 -8.94 -2.91 16.27
C GLU A 270 -9.15 -1.39 16.11
N LYS A 271 -8.52 -0.58 16.98
CA LYS A 271 -8.64 0.87 16.91
C LYS A 271 -8.10 1.43 15.60
N ILE A 272 -6.93 0.93 15.15
CA ILE A 272 -6.33 1.37 13.89
C ILE A 272 -7.27 1.06 12.74
N TRP A 273 -7.82 -0.18 12.70
CA TRP A 273 -8.80 -0.59 11.69
C TRP A 273 -9.99 0.36 11.62
N LYS A 274 -10.63 0.64 12.76
CA LYS A 274 -11.81 1.54 12.83
C LYS A 274 -11.49 2.96 12.38
N VAL A 275 -10.31 3.47 12.67
CA VAL A 275 -9.87 4.80 12.20
C VAL A 275 -9.68 4.82 10.68
N PHE A 276 -9.04 3.78 10.11
CA PHE A 276 -8.88 3.68 8.66
C PHE A 276 -10.21 3.40 7.95
N ALA A 277 -11.12 2.63 8.56
CA ALA A 277 -12.47 2.41 8.04
C ALA A 277 -13.26 3.73 7.98
N ALA A 278 -13.20 4.55 9.03
CA ALA A 278 -13.81 5.88 9.01
C ALA A 278 -13.17 6.79 7.94
N MET A 279 -11.85 6.78 7.80
CA MET A 279 -11.18 7.51 6.71
C MET A 279 -11.68 7.08 5.33
N ALA A 280 -11.81 5.78 5.10
CA ALA A 280 -12.23 5.23 3.81
C ALA A 280 -13.68 5.62 3.47
N VAL A 281 -14.59 5.52 4.42
CA VAL A 281 -16.02 5.85 4.24
C VAL A 281 -16.22 7.36 4.11
N ASP A 282 -15.74 8.13 5.09
CA ASP A 282 -16.12 9.54 5.21
C ASP A 282 -15.36 10.45 4.22
N PHE A 283 -14.20 10.00 3.69
CA PHE A 283 -13.36 10.86 2.84
C PHE A 283 -12.96 10.23 1.51
N LEU A 284 -12.94 8.90 1.37
CA LEU A 284 -12.47 8.22 0.16
C LEU A 284 -13.58 7.49 -0.61
N GLY A 285 -14.85 7.70 -0.23
CA GLY A 285 -16.00 7.23 -0.98
C GLY A 285 -16.29 5.74 -0.89
N TYR A 286 -15.75 5.05 0.12
CA TYR A 286 -16.09 3.65 0.35
C TYR A 286 -17.57 3.55 0.82
N PRO A 287 -18.41 2.67 0.23
CA PRO A 287 -19.80 2.51 0.65
C PRO A 287 -19.92 2.10 2.12
N LYS A 288 -20.66 2.89 2.90
CA LYS A 288 -20.79 2.73 4.37
C LYS A 288 -21.33 1.37 4.77
N ASP A 289 -22.32 0.87 4.04
CA ASP A 289 -22.98 -0.42 4.25
C ASP A 289 -22.08 -1.64 4.01
N LYS A 290 -20.98 -1.45 3.26
CA LYS A 290 -20.02 -2.51 2.91
C LYS A 290 -18.71 -2.47 3.71
N MET A 291 -18.48 -1.41 4.51
CA MET A 291 -17.24 -1.28 5.29
C MET A 291 -17.33 -2.05 6.60
N PRO A 292 -16.58 -3.15 6.74
CA PRO A 292 -16.58 -3.90 7.99
C PRO A 292 -16.00 -3.06 9.13
N LEU A 293 -16.64 -3.16 10.30
CA LEU A 293 -16.24 -2.50 11.54
C LEU A 293 -16.20 -0.95 11.46
N TYR A 294 -16.89 -0.34 10.51
CA TYR A 294 -17.02 1.12 10.44
C TYR A 294 -17.65 1.68 11.72
N ASN A 295 -17.11 2.81 12.19
CA ASN A 295 -17.66 3.54 13.32
C ASN A 295 -17.37 5.03 13.17
N GLU A 296 -18.45 5.82 13.02
CA GLU A 296 -18.41 7.27 12.76
C GLU A 296 -17.70 8.11 13.83
N ARG A 297 -17.62 7.59 15.07
CA ARG A 297 -16.89 8.27 16.16
C ARG A 297 -15.40 8.47 15.85
N TYR A 298 -14.86 7.75 14.88
CA TYR A 298 -13.46 7.87 14.44
C TYR A 298 -13.27 8.79 13.23
N ALA A 299 -14.32 9.48 12.74
CA ALA A 299 -14.26 10.35 11.57
C ALA A 299 -13.17 11.44 11.67
N ASP A 300 -13.07 12.13 12.80
CA ASP A 300 -12.04 13.17 13.02
C ASP A 300 -10.61 12.58 13.01
N MET A 301 -10.42 11.40 13.59
CA MET A 301 -9.13 10.70 13.53
C MET A 301 -8.82 10.24 12.10
N GLY A 302 -9.81 9.72 11.37
CA GLY A 302 -9.71 9.35 9.96
C GLY A 302 -9.28 10.53 9.10
N LYS A 303 -9.87 11.71 9.32
CA LYS A 303 -9.48 12.96 8.65
C LYS A 303 -8.01 13.33 8.91
N GLN A 304 -7.56 13.19 10.15
CA GLN A 304 -6.17 13.47 10.51
C GLN A 304 -5.19 12.48 9.86
N VAL A 305 -5.57 11.19 9.77
CA VAL A 305 -4.80 10.16 9.06
C VAL A 305 -4.71 10.52 7.57
N LEU A 306 -5.83 10.87 6.92
CA LEU A 306 -5.82 11.27 5.51
C LEU A 306 -4.93 12.50 5.26
N ARG A 307 -5.01 13.52 6.13
CA ARG A 307 -4.12 14.68 6.06
C ARG A 307 -2.65 14.27 6.12
N TYR A 308 -2.32 13.34 7.01
CA TYR A 308 -0.95 12.83 7.10
C TYR A 308 -0.50 12.11 5.83
N VAL A 309 -1.37 11.29 5.26
CA VAL A 309 -1.10 10.56 4.01
C VAL A 309 -0.83 11.55 2.86
N LEU A 310 -1.67 12.55 2.70
CA LEU A 310 -1.51 13.58 1.66
C LEU A 310 -0.21 14.37 1.80
N ASP A 311 0.17 14.70 3.04
CA ASP A 311 1.40 15.44 3.34
C ASP A 311 2.67 14.59 3.12
N SER A 312 2.63 13.30 3.51
CA SER A 312 3.81 12.42 3.51
C SER A 312 4.12 11.87 2.13
N GLY A 313 3.08 11.56 1.36
CA GLY A 313 3.19 10.85 0.10
C GLY A 313 3.68 9.41 0.27
N ASN A 314 3.78 8.70 -0.84
CA ASN A 314 4.18 7.30 -0.88
C ASN A 314 5.54 7.09 -0.20
N PHE A 315 5.60 6.18 0.77
CA PHE A 315 6.76 5.88 1.62
C PHE A 315 7.40 7.10 2.31
N GLY A 316 6.67 8.22 2.46
CA GLY A 316 7.19 9.45 3.05
C GLY A 316 8.28 10.15 2.21
N TYR A 317 8.51 9.72 0.97
CA TYR A 317 9.52 10.32 0.09
C TYR A 317 9.24 11.79 -0.25
N HIS A 318 8.02 12.25 -0.08
CA HIS A 318 7.61 13.61 -0.44
C HIS A 318 7.37 14.51 0.78
N ASP A 319 7.65 14.03 1.98
CA ASP A 319 7.42 14.78 3.21
C ASP A 319 8.39 15.98 3.33
N VAL A 320 7.88 17.16 3.01
CA VAL A 320 8.64 18.42 3.08
C VAL A 320 9.06 18.81 4.51
N ARG A 321 8.41 18.23 5.52
CA ARG A 321 8.71 18.50 6.94
C ARG A 321 10.06 17.90 7.36
N THR A 322 10.45 16.79 6.71
CA THR A 322 11.70 16.08 7.01
C THR A 322 12.82 16.40 6.02
N LYS A 323 12.52 17.07 4.89
CA LYS A 323 13.49 17.38 3.84
C LYS A 323 13.94 18.84 3.90
N SER A 324 15.22 19.08 3.72
CA SER A 324 15.81 20.43 3.59
C SER A 324 16.64 20.53 2.32
N LYS A 325 16.49 21.65 1.62
CA LYS A 325 17.34 22.01 0.45
C LYS A 325 18.70 22.58 0.88
N SER A 326 18.95 22.80 2.18
CA SER A 326 20.19 23.36 2.67
C SER A 326 21.37 22.42 2.41
N LYS A 327 22.50 22.96 1.98
CA LYS A 327 23.77 22.24 1.86
C LYS A 327 24.38 21.93 3.26
N ASN A 328 24.00 22.68 4.28
CA ASN A 328 24.50 22.50 5.64
C ASN A 328 23.93 21.23 6.28
N TYR A 329 24.81 20.32 6.70
CA TYR A 329 24.50 19.06 7.33
C TYR A 329 23.64 19.21 8.58
N TYR A 330 23.99 20.15 9.48
CA TYR A 330 23.28 20.36 10.74
C TYR A 330 21.85 20.87 10.50
N VAL A 331 21.66 21.77 9.55
CA VAL A 331 20.32 22.27 9.17
C VAL A 331 19.44 21.14 8.65
N ARG A 332 19.98 20.26 7.78
CA ARG A 332 19.24 19.08 7.32
C ARG A 332 18.85 18.15 8.45
N ARG A 333 19.76 17.92 9.39
CA ARG A 333 19.55 17.04 10.54
C ARG A 333 18.51 17.62 11.52
N CYS A 334 18.59 18.90 11.84
CA CYS A 334 17.59 19.59 12.67
C CYS A 334 16.21 19.53 12.03
N LYS A 335 16.09 19.76 10.71
CA LYS A 335 14.81 19.69 10.01
C LYS A 335 14.24 18.27 9.98
N ALA A 336 15.06 17.24 9.77
CA ALA A 336 14.64 15.84 9.85
C ALA A 336 14.16 15.48 11.26
N PHE A 337 14.88 15.94 12.29
CA PHE A 337 14.50 15.70 13.69
C PHE A 337 13.17 16.37 14.05
N THR A 338 13.00 17.68 13.75
CA THR A 338 11.75 18.40 14.04
C THR A 338 10.57 17.84 13.26
N GLY A 339 10.78 17.42 12.00
CA GLY A 339 9.77 16.73 11.19
C GLY A 339 9.34 15.38 11.79
N ASN A 340 10.29 14.58 12.25
CA ASN A 340 10.00 13.31 12.93
C ASN A 340 9.31 13.54 14.29
N MET A 341 9.71 14.55 15.05
CA MET A 341 9.06 14.93 16.31
C MET A 341 7.60 15.33 16.08
N SER A 342 7.31 16.12 15.05
CA SER A 342 5.94 16.48 14.66
C SER A 342 5.08 15.25 14.32
N LYS A 343 5.67 14.23 13.67
CA LYS A 343 4.99 12.94 13.38
C LYS A 343 4.69 12.20 14.68
N ILE A 344 5.66 12.08 15.56
CA ILE A 344 5.53 11.41 16.86
C ILE A 344 4.42 12.07 17.67
N LEU A 345 4.46 13.38 17.85
CA LEU A 345 3.46 14.11 18.65
C LEU A 345 2.05 13.93 18.10
N ARG A 346 1.86 14.05 16.79
CA ARG A 346 0.53 13.87 16.17
C ARG A 346 0.02 12.45 16.35
N ASN A 347 0.83 11.45 16.03
CA ASN A 347 0.41 10.04 16.12
C ASN A 347 0.24 9.60 17.58
N PHE A 348 0.98 10.19 18.53
CA PHE A 348 0.88 9.85 19.93
C PHE A 348 -0.52 10.06 20.51
N PHE A 349 -1.19 11.16 20.16
CA PHE A 349 -2.56 11.41 20.63
C PHE A 349 -3.58 10.45 20.01
N MET A 350 -3.33 9.94 18.81
CA MET A 350 -4.23 9.01 18.13
C MET A 350 -3.92 7.54 18.48
N PHE A 351 -2.63 7.20 18.46
CA PHE A 351 -2.12 5.83 18.56
C PHE A 351 -0.90 5.79 19.50
N PRO A 352 -1.08 5.95 20.82
CA PRO A 352 0.03 6.07 21.77
C PRO A 352 0.92 4.82 21.79
N HIS A 353 0.34 3.63 21.82
CA HIS A 353 1.09 2.37 21.88
C HIS A 353 1.97 2.15 20.64
N GLU A 354 1.41 2.34 19.47
CA GLU A 354 2.10 2.22 18.18
C GLU A 354 3.20 3.29 18.04
N THR A 355 2.91 4.50 18.49
CA THR A 355 3.87 5.61 18.43
C THR A 355 5.07 5.36 19.32
N ILE A 356 4.85 4.97 20.59
CA ILE A 356 5.93 4.65 21.54
C ILE A 356 6.79 3.50 20.98
N TYR A 357 6.17 2.45 20.47
CA TYR A 357 6.86 1.31 19.87
C TYR A 357 7.79 1.72 18.72
N ASN A 358 7.36 2.67 17.88
CA ASN A 358 8.09 3.09 16.68
C ASN A 358 9.12 4.23 16.92
N ILE A 359 9.19 4.83 18.14
CA ILE A 359 10.17 5.89 18.46
C ILE A 359 11.62 5.50 18.10
N PRO A 360 12.13 4.30 18.45
CA PRO A 360 13.49 3.92 18.11
C PRO A 360 13.75 3.91 16.60
N GLY A 361 12.76 3.47 15.80
CA GLY A 361 12.82 3.50 14.33
C GLY A 361 12.89 4.92 13.77
N TYR A 362 12.09 5.84 14.29
CA TYR A 362 12.13 7.26 13.91
C TYR A 362 13.48 7.91 14.20
N LEU A 363 14.08 7.60 15.35
CA LEU A 363 15.40 8.12 15.71
C LEU A 363 16.50 7.54 14.82
N LYS A 364 16.50 6.22 14.57
CA LYS A 364 17.47 5.56 13.66
C LYS A 364 17.35 6.06 12.20
N SER A 365 16.13 6.26 11.69
CA SER A 365 15.93 6.76 10.33
C SER A 365 16.44 8.18 10.14
N GLY A 366 16.34 9.03 11.15
CA GLY A 366 16.96 10.36 11.18
C GLY A 366 18.50 10.33 11.06
N ILE A 367 19.13 9.26 11.56
CA ILE A 367 20.60 9.09 11.49
C ILE A 367 21.03 8.50 10.12
N LYS A 368 20.31 7.51 9.58
CA LYS A 368 20.67 6.88 8.31
C LYS A 368 20.46 7.78 7.08
N ARG A 369 19.40 8.61 7.05
CA ARG A 369 19.10 9.54 5.93
C ARG A 369 20.13 10.68 5.77
N THR A 370 21.10 10.78 6.62
CA THR A 370 22.18 11.79 6.56
C THR A 370 23.47 11.30 5.92
N ARG A 371 23.51 10.04 5.46
CA ARG A 371 24.73 9.44 4.85
C ARG A 371 24.72 9.39 3.31
N PHE A 372 23.73 10.03 2.64
CA PHE A 372 23.70 10.16 1.18
C PHE A 372 23.56 11.62 0.74
#